data_ead729b3a123c8df5bece882dcd5189e
#
_entry.id   ead729b3a123c8df5bece882dcd5189e
#
_cell.length_a   1.000
_cell.length_b   1.000
_cell.length_c   1.000
_cell.angle_alpha   90.00
_cell.angle_beta   90.00
_cell.angle_gamma   90.00
#
_symmetry.space_group_name_H-M   'P 1'
#
loop_
_entity.id
_entity.type
_entity.pdbx_description
1 polymer ?
#
loop_
_entity_poly.entity_id
_entity_poly.type
_entity_poly.pdbx_seq_one_letter_code
_entity_poly.pdbx_strand_id
1 'polypeptide(L)'
;RRAVHWQSTARLGKLIVRQYEETHRSHHVIVLDTSRDAWDYDSFETAVSVAGSLGLANLRESRPVSVTTTEAWLPSTVAMRLLDSLSEVSARSFGDLALRVREAVAQRPGVSALTLIVGPQTTDSDAAHLARLAPIDVPVSIIRIGADRARGRRDLGRGVLLDCSTLDDLPRIIVAGGLA
;
A
#
# COMPACT_ATOMS: atom_id res chain seq x y z
N ARG A 1 -27.30 -1.43 2.35
CA ARG A 1 -28.80 -1.39 2.32
C ARG A 1 -29.32 -2.82 2.39
N ARG A 2 -30.14 -3.12 3.40
CA ARG A 2 -30.77 -4.44 3.55
C ARG A 2 -31.97 -4.50 2.60
N ALA A 3 -31.96 -5.41 1.64
CA ALA A 3 -33.09 -5.64 0.76
C ALA A 3 -33.89 -6.87 1.23
N VAL A 4 -35.18 -6.71 1.45
CA VAL A 4 -36.09 -7.80 1.83
C VAL A 4 -36.62 -8.46 0.55
N HIS A 5 -36.46 -9.78 0.44
CA HIS A 5 -36.93 -10.54 -0.74
C HIS A 5 -38.35 -11.04 -0.51
N TRP A 6 -39.36 -10.23 -0.84
CA TRP A 6 -40.79 -10.45 -0.54
C TRP A 6 -41.35 -11.80 -1.04
N GLN A 7 -40.92 -12.25 -2.23
CA GLN A 7 -41.38 -13.50 -2.82
C GLN A 7 -40.95 -14.75 -2.00
N SER A 8 -39.76 -14.73 -1.45
CA SER A 8 -39.25 -15.84 -0.62
C SER A 8 -39.83 -15.81 0.78
N THR A 9 -40.10 -14.63 1.33
CA THR A 9 -40.73 -14.42 2.62
C THR A 9 -42.16 -14.96 2.64
N ALA A 10 -42.92 -14.74 1.55
CA ALA A 10 -44.30 -15.21 1.41
C ALA A 10 -44.44 -16.73 1.37
N ARG A 11 -43.41 -17.46 0.87
CA ARG A 11 -43.44 -18.92 0.76
C ARG A 11 -43.03 -19.66 2.04
N LEU A 12 -42.13 -19.07 2.87
CA LEU A 12 -41.52 -19.75 3.97
C LEU A 12 -41.98 -19.26 5.34
N GLY A 13 -42.80 -18.19 5.41
CA GLY A 13 -43.31 -17.62 6.68
C GLY A 13 -42.17 -17.04 7.59
N LYS A 14 -40.96 -16.99 7.07
CA LYS A 14 -39.80 -16.40 7.78
C LYS A 14 -39.23 -15.25 6.98
N LEU A 15 -38.90 -14.15 7.65
CA LEU A 15 -38.29 -12.99 7.03
C LEU A 15 -36.90 -13.38 6.48
N ILE A 16 -36.77 -13.48 5.14
CA ILE A 16 -35.48 -13.73 4.48
C ILE A 16 -34.91 -12.38 4.07
N VAL A 17 -33.88 -11.98 4.78
CA VAL A 17 -33.08 -10.79 4.46
C VAL A 17 -31.90 -11.24 3.62
N ARG A 18 -31.85 -10.82 2.36
CA ARG A 18 -30.65 -10.98 1.54
C ARG A 18 -29.63 -9.97 2.01
N GLN A 19 -28.66 -10.44 2.77
CA GLN A 19 -27.50 -9.63 3.13
C GLN A 19 -26.61 -9.62 1.88
N TYR A 20 -26.61 -8.50 1.15
CA TYR A 20 -25.54 -8.23 0.21
C TYR A 20 -24.31 -7.92 1.07
N GLU A 21 -23.43 -8.89 1.25
CA GLU A 21 -22.03 -8.57 1.51
C GLU A 21 -21.57 -7.80 0.27
N GLU A 22 -21.44 -6.49 0.38
CA GLU A 22 -20.56 -5.76 -0.51
C GLU A 22 -19.20 -6.45 -0.31
N THR A 23 -18.81 -7.22 -1.31
CA THR A 23 -17.43 -7.69 -1.41
C THR A 23 -16.62 -6.41 -1.58
N HIS A 24 -16.19 -5.80 -0.48
CA HIS A 24 -15.19 -4.75 -0.52
C HIS A 24 -13.97 -5.38 -1.16
N ARG A 25 -13.84 -5.20 -2.47
CA ARG A 25 -12.64 -5.59 -3.19
C ARG A 25 -11.52 -4.79 -2.52
N SER A 26 -10.71 -5.49 -1.75
CA SER A 26 -9.63 -4.89 -0.99
C SER A 26 -8.69 -4.16 -1.96
N HIS A 27 -8.77 -2.83 -2.01
CA HIS A 27 -7.97 -1.99 -2.89
C HIS A 27 -6.69 -1.60 -2.16
N HIS A 28 -5.57 -2.11 -2.61
CA HIS A 28 -4.26 -1.80 -2.07
C HIS A 28 -3.67 -0.57 -2.75
N VAL A 29 -3.28 0.44 -1.98
CA VAL A 29 -2.54 1.61 -2.47
C VAL A 29 -1.09 1.50 -2.02
N ILE A 30 -0.18 1.61 -2.98
CA ILE A 30 1.27 1.61 -2.76
C ILE A 30 1.79 2.99 -3.14
N VAL A 31 2.48 3.65 -2.21
CA VAL A 31 3.12 4.96 -2.41
C VAL A 31 4.63 4.76 -2.31
N LEU A 32 5.34 4.99 -3.40
CA LEU A 32 6.80 5.00 -3.44
C LEU A 32 7.31 6.44 -3.26
N ASP A 33 8.07 6.68 -2.23
CA ASP A 33 8.78 7.94 -2.08
C ASP A 33 9.84 8.07 -3.18
N THR A 34 9.80 9.15 -3.93
CA THR A 34 10.80 9.48 -4.95
C THR A 34 11.53 10.78 -4.64
N SER A 35 11.43 11.25 -3.39
CA SER A 35 12.10 12.47 -2.94
C SER A 35 13.62 12.30 -3.00
N ARG A 36 14.29 13.31 -3.57
CA ARG A 36 15.73 13.24 -3.85
C ARG A 36 16.58 12.95 -2.60
N ASP A 37 16.23 13.57 -1.48
CA ASP A 37 17.02 13.53 -0.26
C ASP A 37 16.69 12.32 0.63
N ALA A 38 15.72 11.49 0.23
CA ALA A 38 15.30 10.30 0.98
C ALA A 38 16.22 9.09 0.76
N TRP A 39 16.98 9.08 -0.34
CA TRP A 39 17.63 7.89 -0.87
C TRP A 39 19.14 8.03 -1.07
N ASP A 40 19.85 6.92 -0.91
CA ASP A 40 21.09 6.63 -1.59
C ASP A 40 20.83 5.80 -2.87
N TYR A 41 21.85 5.63 -3.70
CA TYR A 41 21.69 4.99 -5.01
C TYR A 41 21.19 3.55 -4.91
N ASP A 42 21.79 2.76 -4.03
CA ASP A 42 21.51 1.32 -3.95
C ASP A 42 20.14 1.03 -3.29
N SER A 43 19.76 1.83 -2.31
CA SER A 43 18.48 1.66 -1.61
C SER A 43 17.30 2.04 -2.50
N PHE A 44 17.43 2.99 -3.40
CA PHE A 44 16.34 3.38 -4.30
C PHE A 44 15.99 2.26 -5.28
N GLU A 45 16.97 1.59 -5.89
CA GLU A 45 16.72 0.46 -6.79
C GLU A 45 16.03 -0.70 -6.05
N THR A 46 16.40 -0.94 -4.80
CA THR A 46 15.70 -1.91 -3.95
C THR A 46 14.24 -1.48 -3.72
N ALA A 47 13.98 -0.20 -3.47
CA ALA A 47 12.63 0.32 -3.26
C ALA A 47 11.73 0.16 -4.49
N VAL A 48 12.26 0.45 -5.68
CA VAL A 48 11.56 0.23 -6.96
C VAL A 48 11.23 -1.25 -7.14
N SER A 49 12.17 -2.13 -6.82
CA SER A 49 11.98 -3.59 -6.89
C SER A 49 10.92 -4.08 -5.91
N VAL A 50 10.87 -3.51 -4.69
CA VAL A 50 9.84 -3.81 -3.69
C VAL A 50 8.47 -3.33 -4.17
N ALA A 51 8.35 -2.11 -4.72
CA ALA A 51 7.11 -1.59 -5.28
C ALA A 51 6.58 -2.48 -6.41
N GLY A 52 7.45 -2.89 -7.32
CA GLY A 52 7.13 -3.81 -8.41
C GLY A 52 6.66 -5.16 -7.91
N SER A 53 7.37 -5.75 -6.94
CA SER A 53 7.03 -7.06 -6.36
C SER A 53 5.67 -7.05 -5.68
N LEU A 54 5.37 -6.04 -4.87
CA LEU A 54 4.06 -5.87 -4.22
C LEU A 54 2.95 -5.64 -5.24
N GLY A 55 3.18 -4.78 -6.23
CA GLY A 55 2.23 -4.53 -7.31
C GLY A 55 1.91 -5.79 -8.10
N LEU A 56 2.93 -6.56 -8.50
CA LEU A 56 2.77 -7.83 -9.21
C LEU A 56 2.06 -8.90 -8.37
N ALA A 57 2.36 -9.00 -7.08
CA ALA A 57 1.69 -9.94 -6.18
C ALA A 57 0.18 -9.68 -6.15
N ASN A 58 -0.24 -8.41 -5.96
CA ASN A 58 -1.65 -8.04 -5.99
C ASN A 58 -2.31 -8.37 -7.33
N LEU A 59 -1.66 -8.04 -8.45
CA LEU A 59 -2.19 -8.32 -9.79
C LEU A 59 -2.36 -9.82 -10.05
N ARG A 60 -1.42 -10.66 -9.62
CA ARG A 60 -1.50 -12.12 -9.74
C ARG A 60 -2.67 -12.70 -8.96
N GLU A 61 -3.00 -12.12 -7.82
CA GLU A 61 -4.11 -12.52 -6.97
C GLU A 61 -5.44 -11.86 -7.38
N SER A 62 -5.45 -11.12 -8.50
CA SER A 62 -6.60 -10.36 -8.97
C SER A 62 -7.13 -9.35 -7.94
N ARG A 63 -6.27 -8.87 -7.05
CA ARG A 63 -6.57 -7.81 -6.09
C ARG A 63 -6.36 -6.44 -6.76
N PRO A 64 -7.31 -5.52 -6.68
CA PRO A 64 -7.12 -4.15 -7.15
C PRO A 64 -5.94 -3.48 -6.46
N VAL A 65 -5.02 -2.93 -7.25
CA VAL A 65 -3.86 -2.21 -6.75
C VAL A 65 -3.69 -0.89 -7.51
N SER A 66 -3.30 0.16 -6.80
CA SER A 66 -2.86 1.42 -7.38
C SER A 66 -1.48 1.76 -6.84
N VAL A 67 -0.56 2.05 -7.74
CA VAL A 67 0.81 2.44 -7.40
C VAL A 67 1.01 3.91 -7.76
N THR A 68 1.59 4.66 -6.86
CA THR A 68 1.93 6.07 -7.10
C THR A 68 3.33 6.38 -6.57
N THR A 69 3.99 7.34 -7.22
CA THR A 69 5.18 8.01 -6.68
C THR A 69 4.76 9.30 -5.96
N THR A 70 5.71 10.05 -5.41
CA THR A 70 5.44 11.41 -4.90
C THR A 70 4.92 12.36 -5.96
N GLU A 71 5.10 12.06 -7.26
CA GLU A 71 4.72 12.94 -8.36
C GLU A 71 3.44 12.50 -9.08
N ALA A 72 3.31 11.20 -9.40
CA ALA A 72 2.27 10.73 -10.30
C ALA A 72 1.79 9.31 -10.01
N TRP A 73 0.56 9.01 -10.41
CA TRP A 73 0.05 7.65 -10.47
C TRP A 73 0.73 6.88 -11.61
N LEU A 74 1.11 5.63 -11.33
CA LEU A 74 1.64 4.72 -12.33
C LEU A 74 0.53 3.82 -12.90
N PRO A 75 0.60 3.44 -14.19
CA PRO A 75 -0.31 2.47 -14.80
C PRO A 75 -0.17 1.11 -14.12
N SER A 76 -1.08 0.77 -13.19
CA SER A 76 -0.99 -0.42 -12.33
C SER A 76 -2.09 -1.47 -12.57
N THR A 77 -2.77 -1.42 -13.71
CA THR A 77 -3.80 -2.41 -14.09
C THR A 77 -3.23 -3.61 -14.84
N VAL A 78 -2.06 -3.48 -15.45
CA VAL A 78 -1.37 -4.51 -16.24
C VAL A 78 0.08 -4.60 -15.78
N ALA A 79 0.54 -5.82 -15.49
CA ALA A 79 1.87 -6.09 -14.94
C ALA A 79 3.01 -5.45 -15.77
N MET A 80 3.01 -5.65 -17.10
CA MET A 80 4.06 -5.08 -17.97
C MET A 80 4.09 -3.56 -17.90
N ARG A 81 2.93 -2.90 -17.95
CA ARG A 81 2.87 -1.43 -17.89
C ARG A 81 3.35 -0.88 -16.55
N LEU A 82 3.06 -1.59 -15.46
CA LEU A 82 3.57 -1.21 -14.15
C LEU A 82 5.10 -1.30 -14.11
N LEU A 83 5.67 -2.40 -14.61
CA LEU A 83 7.13 -2.59 -14.64
C LEU A 83 7.82 -1.59 -15.56
N ASP A 84 7.27 -1.35 -16.74
CA ASP A 84 7.79 -0.35 -17.68
C ASP A 84 7.83 1.04 -17.03
N SER A 85 6.71 1.43 -16.39
CA SER A 85 6.65 2.73 -15.70
C SER A 85 7.59 2.80 -14.49
N LEU A 86 7.76 1.72 -13.74
CA LEU A 86 8.71 1.68 -12.61
C LEU A 86 10.17 1.77 -13.07
N SER A 87 10.49 1.26 -14.27
CA SER A 87 11.85 1.36 -14.82
C SER A 87 12.26 2.80 -15.19
N GLU A 88 11.29 3.69 -15.36
CA GLU A 88 11.52 5.11 -15.67
C GLU A 88 11.56 6.00 -14.41
N VAL A 89 11.19 5.45 -13.24
CA VAL A 89 11.14 6.21 -11.99
C VAL A 89 12.55 6.50 -11.49
N SER A 90 12.77 7.71 -11.01
CA SER A 90 14.04 8.13 -10.42
C SER A 90 13.83 8.95 -9.14
N ALA A 91 14.79 8.88 -8.21
CA ALA A 91 14.80 9.65 -6.98
C ALA A 91 15.20 11.11 -7.25
N ARG A 92 14.32 11.89 -7.86
CA ARG A 92 14.57 13.29 -8.24
C ARG A 92 13.45 14.24 -7.86
N SER A 93 12.40 13.73 -7.23
CA SER A 93 11.24 14.51 -6.85
C SER A 93 11.57 15.53 -5.76
N PHE A 94 10.93 16.70 -5.85
CA PHE A 94 10.84 17.68 -4.77
C PHE A 94 9.44 17.68 -4.15
N GLY A 95 8.63 16.63 -4.44
CA GLY A 95 7.28 16.50 -3.95
C GLY A 95 7.22 16.21 -2.44
N ASP A 96 6.12 16.58 -1.83
CA ASP A 96 5.82 16.30 -0.42
C ASP A 96 5.13 14.92 -0.30
N LEU A 97 5.83 13.95 0.30
CA LEU A 97 5.30 12.61 0.53
C LEU A 97 4.02 12.63 1.39
N ALA A 98 3.96 13.49 2.42
CA ALA A 98 2.80 13.57 3.30
C ALA A 98 1.56 14.10 2.55
N LEU A 99 1.75 15.10 1.70
CA LEU A 99 0.70 15.58 0.81
C LEU A 99 0.25 14.48 -0.15
N ARG A 100 1.21 13.76 -0.75
CA ARG A 100 0.89 12.67 -1.69
C ARG A 100 0.10 11.53 -1.04
N VAL A 101 0.44 11.16 0.18
CA VAL A 101 -0.31 10.14 0.95
C VAL A 101 -1.76 10.58 1.15
N ARG A 102 -2.01 11.84 1.55
CA ARG A 102 -3.37 12.38 1.71
C ARG A 102 -4.15 12.36 0.40
N GLU A 103 -3.53 12.81 -0.68
CA GLU A 103 -4.14 12.81 -2.02
C GLU A 103 -4.45 11.38 -2.50
N ALA A 104 -3.53 10.44 -2.30
CA ALA A 104 -3.70 9.07 -2.72
C ALA A 104 -4.91 8.41 -2.06
N VAL A 105 -5.08 8.62 -0.76
CA VAL A 105 -6.25 8.11 -0.03
C VAL A 105 -7.55 8.83 -0.45
N ALA A 106 -7.52 10.15 -0.63
CA ALA A 106 -8.69 10.92 -1.05
C ALA A 106 -9.17 10.56 -2.47
N GLN A 107 -8.23 10.29 -3.38
CA GLN A 107 -8.53 9.97 -4.78
C GLN A 107 -8.94 8.51 -5.02
N ARG A 108 -8.78 7.64 -4.03
CA ARG A 108 -9.13 6.21 -4.12
C ARG A 108 -10.13 5.82 -3.02
N PRO A 109 -11.40 6.18 -3.17
CA PRO A 109 -12.42 5.72 -2.22
C PRO A 109 -12.46 4.18 -2.24
N GLY A 110 -12.50 3.57 -1.05
CA GLY A 110 -12.47 2.11 -0.91
C GLY A 110 -11.06 1.51 -0.76
N VAL A 111 -10.04 2.34 -0.50
CA VAL A 111 -8.73 1.85 -0.03
C VAL A 111 -8.94 0.99 1.21
N SER A 112 -8.40 -0.22 1.16
CA SER A 112 -8.46 -1.19 2.27
C SER A 112 -7.10 -1.52 2.85
N ALA A 113 -6.01 -1.13 2.19
CA ALA A 113 -4.64 -1.23 2.67
C ALA A 113 -3.77 -0.14 2.03
N LEU A 114 -2.84 0.41 2.82
CA LEU A 114 -1.88 1.40 2.37
C LEU A 114 -0.47 0.92 2.69
N THR A 115 0.39 0.87 1.67
CA THR A 115 1.82 0.61 1.87
C THR A 115 2.63 1.82 1.41
N LEU A 116 3.48 2.33 2.28
CA LEU A 116 4.44 3.39 1.97
C LEU A 116 5.83 2.77 1.88
N ILE A 117 6.56 3.07 0.82
CA ILE A 117 7.96 2.64 0.63
C ILE A 117 8.81 3.89 0.73
N VAL A 118 9.65 3.93 1.76
CA VAL A 118 10.41 5.13 2.16
C VAL A 118 11.89 4.83 2.27
N GLY A 119 12.70 5.86 2.16
CA GLY A 119 14.15 5.75 2.21
C GLY A 119 14.73 5.66 3.63
N PRO A 120 16.05 5.40 3.73
CA PRO A 120 16.74 5.19 4.99
C PRO A 120 16.75 6.42 5.91
N GLN A 121 16.55 7.62 5.34
CA GLN A 121 16.52 8.87 6.09
C GLN A 121 15.24 9.08 6.89
N THR A 122 14.15 8.34 6.57
CA THR A 122 12.88 8.42 7.27
C THR A 122 13.03 7.96 8.72
N THR A 123 12.77 8.83 9.67
CA THR A 123 12.81 8.48 11.09
C THR A 123 11.56 7.72 11.53
N ASP A 124 11.60 7.10 12.72
CA ASP A 124 10.42 6.41 13.29
C ASP A 124 9.30 7.44 13.59
N SER A 125 9.64 8.67 13.93
CA SER A 125 8.68 9.76 14.13
C SER A 125 8.00 10.17 12.83
N ASP A 126 8.75 10.27 11.73
CA ASP A 126 8.22 10.60 10.41
C ASP A 126 7.30 9.48 9.92
N ALA A 127 7.71 8.22 10.09
CA ALA A 127 6.90 7.06 9.77
C ALA A 127 5.58 7.07 10.58
N ALA A 128 5.64 7.33 11.88
CA ALA A 128 4.44 7.44 12.72
C ALA A 128 3.54 8.62 12.29
N HIS A 129 4.12 9.72 11.84
CA HIS A 129 3.36 10.84 11.28
C HIS A 129 2.65 10.43 9.98
N LEU A 130 3.36 9.84 9.04
CA LEU A 130 2.81 9.35 7.77
C LEU A 130 1.67 8.34 7.98
N ALA A 131 1.83 7.41 8.92
CA ALA A 131 0.79 6.43 9.24
C ALA A 131 -0.52 7.07 9.73
N ARG A 132 -0.45 8.21 10.42
CA ARG A 132 -1.61 8.95 10.91
C ARG A 132 -2.38 9.70 9.82
N LEU A 133 -1.82 9.83 8.62
CA LEU A 133 -2.49 10.51 7.50
C LEU A 133 -3.57 9.64 6.85
N ALA A 134 -3.50 8.32 7.04
CA ALA A 134 -4.51 7.39 6.55
C ALA A 134 -5.77 7.39 7.43
N PRO A 135 -6.95 7.06 6.87
CA PRO A 135 -8.18 6.83 7.63
C PRO A 135 -8.00 5.76 8.70
N ILE A 136 -8.84 5.82 9.76
CA ILE A 136 -8.67 4.97 10.94
C ILE A 136 -8.87 3.47 10.66
N ASP A 137 -9.67 3.16 9.68
CA ASP A 137 -10.04 1.82 9.24
C ASP A 137 -9.10 1.23 8.18
N VAL A 138 -8.12 2.02 7.71
CA VAL A 138 -7.13 1.57 6.70
C VAL A 138 -5.84 1.14 7.40
N PRO A 139 -5.47 -0.16 7.37
CA PRO A 139 -4.18 -0.62 7.86
C PRO A 139 -3.03 -0.01 7.04
N VAL A 140 -2.00 0.45 7.74
CA VAL A 140 -0.84 1.09 7.13
C VAL A 140 0.42 0.28 7.43
N SER A 141 1.16 -0.04 6.37
CA SER A 141 2.49 -0.63 6.46
C SER A 141 3.50 0.31 5.83
N ILE A 142 4.57 0.62 6.54
CA ILE A 142 5.66 1.44 6.05
C ILE A 142 6.87 0.54 5.90
N ILE A 143 7.37 0.40 4.68
CA ILE A 143 8.59 -0.36 4.38
C ILE A 143 9.72 0.66 4.20
N ARG A 144 10.66 0.67 5.15
CA ARG A 144 11.83 1.52 5.07
C ARG A 144 13.00 0.72 4.52
N ILE A 145 13.54 1.17 3.40
CA ILE A 145 14.66 0.53 2.71
C ILE A 145 15.97 1.15 3.17
N GLY A 146 16.97 0.33 3.51
CA GLY A 146 18.31 0.81 3.85
C GLY A 146 19.21 -0.31 4.33
N ALA A 147 20.47 -0.31 3.87
CA ALA A 147 21.43 -1.40 4.08
C ALA A 147 21.85 -1.61 5.54
N ASP A 148 21.91 -0.56 6.34
CA ASP A 148 22.54 -0.61 7.69
C ASP A 148 21.53 -0.81 8.83
N ARG A 149 20.26 -1.09 8.53
CA ARG A 149 19.26 -1.23 9.59
C ARG A 149 19.02 -2.70 9.92
N ALA A 150 19.06 -3.00 11.22
CA ALA A 150 18.67 -4.31 11.71
C ALA A 150 17.21 -4.59 11.28
N ARG A 151 16.99 -5.77 10.67
CA ARG A 151 15.66 -6.26 10.32
C ARG A 151 14.74 -6.16 11.53
N GLY A 152 13.60 -5.51 11.37
CA GLY A 152 12.69 -5.32 12.49
C GLY A 152 11.29 -4.91 12.07
N ARG A 153 10.34 -5.31 12.90
CA ARG A 153 8.96 -4.82 12.86
C ARG A 153 8.77 -3.93 14.08
N ARG A 154 8.33 -2.71 13.88
CA ARG A 154 7.97 -1.78 14.94
C ARG A 154 6.52 -1.34 14.81
N ASP A 155 5.81 -1.37 15.91
CA ASP A 155 4.47 -0.82 16.00
C ASP A 155 4.55 0.70 16.12
N LEU A 156 3.81 1.39 15.27
CA LEU A 156 3.70 2.86 15.27
C LEU A 156 2.40 3.33 15.93
N GLY A 157 1.62 2.43 16.52
CA GLY A 157 0.30 2.70 17.07
C GLY A 157 -0.79 2.83 16.00
N ARG A 158 -0.46 3.35 14.82
CA ARG A 158 -1.35 3.53 13.65
C ARG A 158 -0.80 2.86 12.41
N GLY A 159 -0.15 1.74 12.57
CA GLY A 159 0.47 1.02 11.49
C GLY A 159 1.77 0.37 11.95
N VAL A 160 2.46 -0.24 11.02
CA VAL A 160 3.72 -0.93 11.29
C VAL A 160 4.85 -0.37 10.44
N LEU A 161 6.02 -0.24 11.03
CA LEU A 161 7.26 0.05 10.31
C LEU A 161 8.05 -1.24 10.16
N LEU A 162 8.48 -1.52 8.96
CA LEU A 162 9.19 -2.73 8.55
C LEU A 162 10.51 -2.30 7.90
N ASP A 163 11.64 -2.65 8.51
CA ASP A 163 12.95 -2.39 7.91
C ASP A 163 13.33 -3.51 6.95
N CYS A 164 13.70 -3.13 5.74
CA CYS A 164 14.06 -4.01 4.63
C CYS A 164 15.45 -3.62 4.13
N SER A 165 16.42 -4.52 4.20
CA SER A 165 17.77 -4.27 3.71
C SER A 165 17.93 -4.72 2.26
N THR A 166 17.32 -5.84 1.88
CA THR A 166 17.43 -6.42 0.55
C THR A 166 16.08 -6.96 0.08
N LEU A 167 15.92 -7.17 -1.21
CA LEU A 167 14.71 -7.76 -1.78
C LEU A 167 14.41 -9.16 -1.23
N ASP A 168 15.43 -9.93 -0.85
CA ASP A 168 15.29 -11.27 -0.26
C ASP A 168 14.59 -11.26 1.11
N ASP A 169 14.57 -10.11 1.78
CA ASP A 169 13.86 -9.93 3.05
C ASP A 169 12.34 -9.77 2.85
N LEU A 170 11.91 -9.38 1.64
CA LEU A 170 10.53 -9.00 1.36
C LEU A 170 9.49 -10.08 1.70
N PRO A 171 9.68 -11.38 1.40
CA PRO A 171 8.69 -12.41 1.76
C PRO A 171 8.41 -12.47 3.27
N ARG A 172 9.47 -12.34 4.09
CA ARG A 172 9.34 -12.33 5.56
C ARG A 172 8.66 -11.05 6.06
N ILE A 173 8.96 -9.92 5.44
CA ILE A 173 8.39 -8.61 5.76
C ILE A 173 6.90 -8.60 5.44
N ILE A 174 6.48 -9.15 4.30
CA ILE A 174 5.08 -9.26 3.91
C ILE A 174 4.28 -10.05 4.96
N VAL A 175 4.78 -11.20 5.40
CA VAL A 175 4.13 -12.00 6.44
C VAL A 175 4.09 -11.25 7.78
N ALA A 176 5.19 -10.63 8.19
CA ALA A 176 5.26 -9.86 9.43
C ALA A 176 4.37 -8.60 9.43
N GLY A 177 4.16 -8.00 8.26
CA GLY A 177 3.34 -6.81 8.06
C GLY A 177 1.85 -7.08 7.88
N GLY A 178 1.44 -8.34 7.71
CA GLY A 178 0.05 -8.68 7.37
C GLY A 178 -0.35 -8.19 5.97
N LEU A 179 0.61 -8.17 5.04
CA LEU A 179 0.42 -7.71 3.65
C LEU A 179 0.07 -8.87 2.69
N ALA A 180 -0.04 -10.08 3.22
CA ALA A 180 -0.37 -11.29 2.45
C ALA A 180 -1.89 -11.43 2.22
#